data_48ccd1c4bea4ff197fa7001e71a8cd1a
#
_entry.id   48ccd1c4bea4ff197fa7001e71a8cd1a
#
_cell.length_a   1.000
_cell.length_b   1.000
_cell.length_c   1.000
_cell.angle_alpha   90.00
_cell.angle_beta   90.00
_cell.angle_gamma   90.00
#
_symmetry.space_group_name_H-M   'P 1'
#
loop_
_entity.id
_entity.type
_entity.pdbx_description
1 polymer ?
#
loop_
_entity_poly.entity_id
_entity_poly.type
_entity_poly.pdbx_seq_one_letter_code
_entity_poly.pdbx_strand_id
1 'polypeptide(L)'
;MKHITVLLKPTEECNIRCEYCYHADTQYTKGRMSIEMFEEVIEKISHSYDHITLTFHGGEPLLMGYDFYVKAFEIINKHRKDKEWHISIQTNGILLDEKFCELFETNGFSASISFDGPGELNQLRASTEYLTNKIIDLRSKGYKIDLLGVITKRNILRLSEYYNFCKKYGCHLRLNPVSKSGGAKNDNDYLITSEDYVAAIKELFPVWMQDETADFIFDPLSSFTYMALLDRHAPICEYCGCLPKWLSISCDGSIYQCSLSYPEEYYLGNIKDYTDISQAFDHNNFRELLKGAIQRRFHCKESCDYYSLCQGGCNNESILNGDLTKPAGFKCKTFRIVIPFIKEYWENHQGEVRNPHVLEMLKRFGDGKYNDK
;
A
#
# COMPACT_ATOMS: atom_id res chain seq x y z
N MET A 1 -11.19 6.66 -19.71
CA MET A 1 -11.80 6.42 -18.40
C MET A 1 -10.93 7.04 -17.32
N LYS A 2 -11.55 7.81 -16.42
CA LYS A 2 -10.84 8.51 -15.35
C LYS A 2 -10.71 7.59 -14.14
N HIS A 3 -9.49 7.40 -13.63
CA HIS A 3 -9.20 6.56 -12.45
C HIS A 3 -8.80 7.42 -11.26
N ILE A 4 -9.28 7.04 -10.06
CA ILE A 4 -8.89 7.60 -8.77
C ILE A 4 -8.65 6.50 -7.73
N THR A 5 -7.64 6.67 -6.88
CA THR A 5 -7.46 5.91 -5.64
C THR A 5 -7.77 6.82 -4.46
N VAL A 6 -8.66 6.40 -3.60
CA VAL A 6 -9.06 7.12 -2.40
C VAL A 6 -8.78 6.27 -1.16
N LEU A 7 -7.95 6.80 -0.27
CA LEU A 7 -7.80 6.29 1.08
C LEU A 7 -8.77 7.03 1.98
N LEU A 8 -9.87 6.37 2.31
CA LEU A 8 -10.92 6.94 3.17
C LEU A 8 -10.64 6.57 4.62
N LYS A 9 -10.57 7.57 5.48
CA LYS A 9 -10.33 7.41 6.90
C LYS A 9 -11.61 7.76 7.67
N PRO A 10 -12.52 6.80 7.83
CA PRO A 10 -13.79 7.06 8.50
C PRO A 10 -13.63 7.39 9.99
N THR A 11 -12.47 7.02 10.58
CA THR A 11 -12.04 7.45 11.90
C THR A 11 -10.53 7.45 12.01
N GLU A 12 -9.99 8.38 12.80
CA GLU A 12 -8.57 8.42 13.17
C GLU A 12 -8.33 7.76 14.54
N GLU A 13 -9.38 7.33 15.23
CA GLU A 13 -9.28 6.57 16.48
C GLU A 13 -8.72 5.17 16.21
N CYS A 14 -7.91 4.64 17.12
CA CYS A 14 -7.36 3.30 17.05
C CYS A 14 -7.41 2.62 18.41
N ASN A 15 -7.71 1.34 18.44
CA ASN A 15 -7.76 0.51 19.66
C ASN A 15 -6.43 -0.14 20.02
N ILE A 16 -5.36 0.13 19.24
CA ILE A 16 -3.97 -0.28 19.53
C ILE A 16 -3.01 0.90 19.37
N ARG A 17 -1.79 0.76 19.86
CA ARG A 17 -0.71 1.76 19.72
C ARG A 17 0.55 1.08 19.22
N CYS A 18 0.71 1.00 17.90
CA CYS A 18 1.96 0.53 17.30
C CYS A 18 3.07 1.53 17.60
N GLU A 19 4.25 1.05 18.03
CA GLU A 19 5.37 1.90 18.44
C GLU A 19 5.88 2.81 17.30
N TYR A 20 5.89 2.31 16.07
CA TYR A 20 6.33 3.03 14.86
C TYR A 20 5.19 3.72 14.09
N CYS A 21 3.98 3.78 14.65
CA CYS A 21 2.81 4.30 13.93
C CYS A 21 3.06 5.71 13.41
N TYR A 22 2.85 5.92 12.12
CA TYR A 22 3.03 7.24 11.51
C TYR A 22 1.98 8.26 12.00
N HIS A 23 0.90 7.77 12.62
CA HIS A 23 -0.12 8.58 13.28
C HIS A 23 0.27 9.04 14.69
N ALA A 24 1.37 8.58 15.30
CA ALA A 24 1.67 8.84 16.71
C ALA A 24 1.92 10.32 17.05
N ASP A 25 2.43 11.12 16.11
CA ASP A 25 2.83 12.52 16.33
C ASP A 25 1.82 13.54 15.79
N THR A 26 0.71 13.10 15.24
CA THR A 26 -0.19 14.02 14.55
C THR A 26 -1.37 14.38 15.44
N GLN A 27 -1.70 15.68 15.45
CA GLN A 27 -2.95 16.17 16.03
C GLN A 27 -4.09 15.86 15.06
N TYR A 28 -4.61 14.62 15.15
CA TYR A 28 -5.73 14.23 14.30
C TYR A 28 -7.03 14.87 14.77
N THR A 29 -7.88 15.18 13.82
CA THR A 29 -9.29 15.44 14.09
C THR A 29 -9.88 14.18 14.73
N LYS A 30 -10.08 14.20 16.04
CA LYS A 30 -10.78 13.12 16.74
C LYS A 30 -12.23 13.13 16.28
N GLY A 31 -12.72 11.97 15.83
CA GLY A 31 -14.09 11.85 15.39
C GLY A 31 -14.33 10.65 14.52
N ARG A 32 -15.58 10.49 14.14
CA ARG A 32 -16.06 9.45 13.25
C ARG A 32 -16.86 10.09 12.13
N MET A 33 -16.65 9.64 10.92
CA MET A 33 -17.39 10.08 9.74
C MET A 33 -18.87 9.73 9.92
N SER A 34 -19.76 10.70 9.71
CA SER A 34 -21.19 10.39 9.67
C SER A 34 -21.53 9.67 8.35
N ILE A 35 -22.67 8.99 8.34
CA ILE A 35 -23.11 8.28 7.14
C ILE A 35 -23.47 9.25 6.01
N GLU A 36 -23.94 10.45 6.35
CA GLU A 36 -24.26 11.53 5.41
C GLU A 36 -22.98 12.07 4.75
N MET A 37 -21.90 12.26 5.54
CA MET A 37 -20.59 12.65 5.01
C MET A 37 -20.04 11.56 4.11
N PHE A 38 -20.19 10.29 4.50
CA PHE A 38 -19.78 9.16 3.66
C PHE A 38 -20.53 9.16 2.32
N GLU A 39 -21.85 9.32 2.34
CA GLU A 39 -22.67 9.39 1.11
C GLU A 39 -22.23 10.55 0.21
N GLU A 40 -21.99 11.74 0.78
CA GLU A 40 -21.46 12.89 0.01
C GLU A 40 -20.12 12.59 -0.66
N VAL A 41 -19.20 11.93 0.06
CA VAL A 41 -17.89 11.52 -0.49
C VAL A 41 -18.09 10.55 -1.65
N ILE A 42 -18.89 9.49 -1.49
CA ILE A 42 -19.14 8.49 -2.51
C ILE A 42 -19.84 9.09 -3.74
N GLU A 43 -20.81 9.96 -3.54
CA GLU A 43 -21.51 10.66 -4.62
C GLU A 43 -20.52 11.48 -5.46
N LYS A 44 -19.71 12.33 -4.84
CA LYS A 44 -18.75 13.20 -5.54
C LYS A 44 -17.65 12.41 -6.25
N ILE A 45 -17.15 11.33 -5.66
CA ILE A 45 -16.17 10.45 -6.31
C ILE A 45 -16.80 9.77 -7.53
N SER A 46 -17.99 9.18 -7.35
CA SER A 46 -18.67 8.47 -8.42
C SER A 46 -19.12 9.39 -9.57
N HIS A 47 -19.38 10.67 -9.28
CA HIS A 47 -19.69 11.65 -10.34
C HIS A 47 -18.47 11.93 -11.23
N SER A 48 -17.27 11.99 -10.64
CA SER A 48 -16.05 12.46 -11.30
C SER A 48 -15.24 11.38 -11.99
N TYR A 49 -15.39 10.09 -11.59
CA TYR A 49 -14.51 9.00 -11.99
C TYR A 49 -15.26 7.73 -12.40
N ASP A 50 -14.65 6.95 -13.31
CA ASP A 50 -15.19 5.70 -13.86
C ASP A 50 -14.59 4.47 -13.17
N HIS A 51 -13.30 4.53 -12.82
CA HIS A 51 -12.57 3.49 -12.10
C HIS A 51 -12.16 4.03 -10.73
N ILE A 52 -12.67 3.41 -9.68
CA ILE A 52 -12.50 3.88 -8.32
C ILE A 52 -11.88 2.77 -7.47
N THR A 53 -10.70 3.04 -6.93
CA THR A 53 -10.11 2.21 -5.87
C THR A 53 -10.36 2.92 -4.55
N LEU A 54 -11.17 2.32 -3.68
CA LEU A 54 -11.52 2.86 -2.36
C LEU A 54 -10.96 1.94 -1.29
N THR A 55 -10.09 2.45 -0.43
CA THR A 55 -9.55 1.70 0.70
C THR A 55 -9.95 2.38 2.00
N PHE A 56 -10.71 1.67 2.84
CA PHE A 56 -10.96 2.10 4.20
C PHE A 56 -9.68 1.96 5.03
N HIS A 57 -9.27 3.04 5.66
CA HIS A 57 -8.02 3.18 6.40
C HIS A 57 -8.22 4.06 7.64
N GLY A 58 -7.17 4.69 8.15
CA GLY A 58 -7.20 5.64 9.26
C GLY A 58 -6.50 5.09 10.50
N GLY A 59 -7.08 5.27 11.66
CA GLY A 59 -6.63 4.60 12.88
C GLY A 59 -7.00 3.12 12.80
N GLU A 60 -8.19 2.76 13.27
CA GLU A 60 -8.79 1.44 13.04
C GLU A 60 -10.19 1.59 12.45
N PRO A 61 -10.37 1.33 11.16
CA PRO A 61 -11.65 1.58 10.49
C PRO A 61 -12.80 0.72 11.03
N LEU A 62 -12.54 -0.50 11.57
CA LEU A 62 -13.59 -1.34 12.15
C LEU A 62 -14.19 -0.79 13.46
N LEU A 63 -13.60 0.26 14.05
CA LEU A 63 -14.23 0.99 15.15
C LEU A 63 -15.52 1.71 14.75
N MET A 64 -15.77 1.88 13.46
CA MET A 64 -17.05 2.40 12.94
C MET A 64 -18.23 1.45 13.24
N GLY A 65 -17.95 0.17 13.50
CA GLY A 65 -18.94 -0.84 13.79
C GLY A 65 -19.63 -1.42 12.55
N TYR A 66 -20.26 -2.58 12.74
CA TYR A 66 -20.85 -3.38 11.66
C TYR A 66 -21.94 -2.61 10.88
N ASP A 67 -22.83 -1.92 11.59
CA ASP A 67 -23.97 -1.23 10.99
C ASP A 67 -23.54 -0.07 10.06
N PHE A 68 -22.40 0.55 10.34
CA PHE A 68 -21.82 1.54 9.43
C PHE A 68 -21.47 0.91 8.10
N TYR A 69 -20.82 -0.27 8.09
CA TYR A 69 -20.45 -0.95 6.84
C TYR A 69 -21.64 -1.46 6.07
N VAL A 70 -22.69 -1.95 6.73
CA VAL A 70 -23.94 -2.31 6.04
C VAL A 70 -24.49 -1.11 5.26
N LYS A 71 -24.63 0.05 5.90
CA LYS A 71 -25.09 1.28 5.25
C LYS A 71 -24.10 1.77 4.17
N ALA A 72 -22.80 1.69 4.44
CA ALA A 72 -21.77 2.06 3.47
C ALA A 72 -21.88 1.25 2.17
N PHE A 73 -22.13 -0.06 2.27
CA PHE A 73 -22.34 -0.91 1.09
C PHE A 73 -23.63 -0.60 0.34
N GLU A 74 -24.72 -0.29 1.04
CA GLU A 74 -25.95 0.17 0.41
C GLU A 74 -25.70 1.44 -0.42
N ILE A 75 -24.98 2.41 0.14
CA ILE A 75 -24.62 3.65 -0.54
C ILE A 75 -23.71 3.37 -1.76
N ILE A 76 -22.63 2.60 -1.58
CA ILE A 76 -21.73 2.26 -2.67
C ILE A 76 -22.48 1.56 -3.80
N ASN A 77 -23.33 0.57 -3.48
CA ASN A 77 -24.09 -0.18 -4.48
C ASN A 77 -25.08 0.69 -5.24
N LYS A 78 -25.66 1.73 -4.62
CA LYS A 78 -26.49 2.75 -5.30
C LYS A 78 -25.70 3.51 -6.36
N HIS A 79 -24.38 3.75 -6.14
CA HIS A 79 -23.53 4.54 -7.02
C HIS A 79 -22.62 3.70 -7.94
N ARG A 80 -22.67 2.37 -7.83
CA ARG A 80 -21.81 1.45 -8.61
C ARG A 80 -22.15 1.32 -10.08
N LYS A 81 -23.30 1.80 -10.51
CA LYS A 81 -23.85 1.66 -11.87
C LYS A 81 -22.81 2.08 -12.92
N ASP A 82 -22.51 1.17 -13.85
CA ASP A 82 -21.64 1.40 -15.02
C ASP A 82 -20.18 1.84 -14.69
N LYS A 83 -19.73 1.57 -13.45
CA LYS A 83 -18.39 1.96 -12.96
C LYS A 83 -17.68 0.77 -12.34
N GLU A 84 -16.36 0.77 -12.48
CA GLU A 84 -15.49 -0.23 -11.87
C GLU A 84 -15.05 0.22 -10.48
N TRP A 85 -15.38 -0.58 -9.46
CA TRP A 85 -14.99 -0.34 -8.08
C TRP A 85 -14.14 -1.47 -7.54
N HIS A 86 -12.95 -1.12 -7.05
CA HIS A 86 -12.14 -1.98 -6.19
C HIS A 86 -12.21 -1.43 -4.77
N ILE A 87 -12.74 -2.23 -3.86
CA ILE A 87 -12.95 -1.79 -2.49
C ILE A 87 -12.19 -2.71 -1.55
N SER A 88 -11.50 -2.10 -0.59
CA SER A 88 -10.72 -2.83 0.40
C SER A 88 -10.70 -2.15 1.75
N ILE A 89 -10.28 -2.88 2.77
CA ILE A 89 -10.03 -2.36 4.11
C ILE A 89 -8.63 -2.74 4.57
N GLN A 90 -7.94 -1.79 5.19
CA GLN A 90 -6.71 -2.02 5.93
C GLN A 90 -7.02 -1.91 7.42
N THR A 91 -7.02 -3.03 8.11
CA THR A 91 -7.35 -3.13 9.54
C THR A 91 -6.18 -3.67 10.35
N ASN A 92 -6.14 -3.39 11.66
CA ASN A 92 -5.23 -4.06 12.58
C ASN A 92 -5.68 -5.50 12.93
N GLY A 93 -6.86 -5.91 12.48
CA GLY A 93 -7.38 -7.27 12.60
C GLY A 93 -8.00 -7.60 13.98
N ILE A 94 -7.87 -6.76 15.00
CA ILE A 94 -8.37 -7.07 16.36
C ILE A 94 -9.88 -7.25 16.37
N LEU A 95 -10.61 -6.40 15.64
CA LEU A 95 -12.07 -6.41 15.57
C LEU A 95 -12.61 -7.24 14.39
N LEU A 96 -11.74 -7.69 13.48
CA LEU A 96 -12.17 -8.49 12.34
C LEU A 96 -12.64 -9.87 12.82
N ASP A 97 -13.87 -10.25 12.52
CA ASP A 97 -14.47 -11.52 12.82
C ASP A 97 -15.16 -12.12 11.59
N GLU A 98 -15.73 -13.31 11.71
CA GLU A 98 -16.43 -14.00 10.62
C GLU A 98 -17.59 -13.16 10.06
N LYS A 99 -18.33 -12.46 10.94
CA LYS A 99 -19.46 -11.63 10.53
C LYS A 99 -19.01 -10.48 9.59
N PHE A 100 -17.87 -9.85 9.89
CA PHE A 100 -17.27 -8.87 8.99
C PHE A 100 -16.74 -9.51 7.71
N CYS A 101 -16.08 -10.65 7.81
CA CYS A 101 -15.57 -11.35 6.62
C CYS A 101 -16.69 -11.72 5.66
N GLU A 102 -17.81 -12.28 6.14
CA GLU A 102 -18.99 -12.59 5.34
C GLU A 102 -19.59 -11.35 4.67
N LEU A 103 -19.72 -10.25 5.43
CA LEU A 103 -20.21 -8.98 4.88
C LEU A 103 -19.30 -8.48 3.74
N PHE A 104 -17.99 -8.57 3.94
CA PHE A 104 -17.02 -8.10 2.95
C PHE A 104 -17.04 -8.97 1.70
N GLU A 105 -16.97 -10.29 1.84
CA GLU A 105 -16.99 -11.20 0.69
C GLU A 105 -18.28 -11.08 -0.12
N THR A 106 -19.45 -10.97 0.56
CA THR A 106 -20.74 -10.80 -0.09
C THR A 106 -20.80 -9.53 -0.97
N ASN A 107 -20.07 -8.48 -0.58
CA ASN A 107 -20.01 -7.21 -1.31
C ASN A 107 -18.82 -7.08 -2.24
N GLY A 108 -18.00 -8.13 -2.42
CA GLY A 108 -16.80 -8.12 -3.26
C GLY A 108 -15.70 -7.19 -2.74
N PHE A 109 -15.51 -7.20 -1.44
CA PHE A 109 -14.59 -6.34 -0.69
C PHE A 109 -13.40 -7.17 -0.18
N SER A 110 -12.19 -6.69 -0.30
CA SER A 110 -11.00 -7.39 0.19
C SER A 110 -10.55 -6.85 1.55
N ALA A 111 -10.21 -7.76 2.47
CA ALA A 111 -9.68 -7.41 3.77
C ALA A 111 -8.17 -7.65 3.82
N SER A 112 -7.43 -6.65 4.30
CA SER A 112 -5.99 -6.76 4.56
C SER A 112 -5.70 -6.46 6.02
N ILE A 113 -5.01 -7.39 6.69
CA ILE A 113 -4.62 -7.26 8.08
C ILE A 113 -3.20 -6.69 8.16
N SER A 114 -3.04 -5.67 8.99
CA SER A 114 -1.73 -5.15 9.36
C SER A 114 -1.00 -6.12 10.29
N PHE A 115 0.03 -6.80 9.77
CA PHE A 115 0.73 -7.87 10.47
C PHE A 115 2.21 -7.89 10.08
N ASP A 116 3.13 -7.81 11.05
CA ASP A 116 4.56 -7.68 10.78
C ASP A 116 5.31 -9.02 10.83
N GLY A 117 4.55 -10.11 10.93
CA GLY A 117 5.02 -11.48 10.95
C GLY A 117 4.56 -12.27 12.18
N PRO A 118 4.73 -13.60 12.18
CA PRO A 118 4.28 -14.46 13.26
C PRO A 118 5.08 -14.27 14.56
N GLY A 119 4.45 -14.56 15.69
CA GLY A 119 5.09 -14.52 17.01
C GLY A 119 5.67 -13.14 17.33
N GLU A 120 6.91 -13.10 17.83
CA GLU A 120 7.60 -11.89 18.27
C GLU A 120 7.79 -10.83 17.16
N LEU A 121 7.73 -11.21 15.90
CA LEU A 121 7.87 -10.25 14.79
C LEU A 121 6.79 -9.16 14.81
N ASN A 122 5.62 -9.46 15.36
CA ASN A 122 4.49 -8.52 15.46
C ASN A 122 4.48 -7.70 16.77
N GLN A 123 5.46 -7.84 17.65
CA GLN A 123 5.41 -7.25 19.01
C GLN A 123 5.34 -5.72 19.05
N LEU A 124 5.84 -5.02 18.02
CA LEU A 124 5.76 -3.56 17.93
C LEU A 124 4.34 -3.03 17.68
N ARG A 125 3.41 -3.92 17.33
CA ARG A 125 2.00 -3.57 17.14
C ARG A 125 1.19 -3.80 18.39
N ALA A 126 0.79 -5.01 18.66
CA ALA A 126 0.11 -5.52 19.85
C ALA A 126 -0.27 -6.99 19.67
N SER A 127 -0.53 -7.71 20.77
CA SER A 127 -1.21 -9.03 20.80
C SER A 127 -0.73 -10.03 19.74
N THR A 128 0.55 -10.31 19.70
CA THR A 128 1.21 -11.12 18.67
C THR A 128 0.57 -12.50 18.48
N GLU A 129 0.39 -13.24 19.57
CA GLU A 129 -0.18 -14.58 19.51
C GLU A 129 -1.67 -14.57 19.15
N TYR A 130 -2.44 -13.67 19.74
CA TYR A 130 -3.87 -13.53 19.44
C TYR A 130 -4.11 -13.26 17.95
N LEU A 131 -3.37 -12.31 17.36
CA LEU A 131 -3.56 -11.96 15.95
C LEU A 131 -3.08 -13.06 15.02
N THR A 132 -1.96 -13.73 15.35
CA THR A 132 -1.47 -14.90 14.62
C THR A 132 -2.53 -16.00 14.57
N ASN A 133 -3.10 -16.36 15.72
CA ASN A 133 -4.12 -17.41 15.82
C ASN A 133 -5.40 -17.00 15.10
N LYS A 134 -5.81 -15.73 15.16
CA LYS A 134 -6.97 -15.22 14.43
C LYS A 134 -6.80 -15.32 12.92
N ILE A 135 -5.64 -14.95 12.38
CA ILE A 135 -5.35 -15.08 10.94
C ILE A 135 -5.44 -16.56 10.54
N ILE A 136 -4.84 -17.47 11.32
CA ILE A 136 -4.89 -18.90 11.06
C ILE A 136 -6.32 -19.42 11.08
N ASP A 137 -7.13 -19.03 12.07
CA ASP A 137 -8.53 -19.44 12.19
C ASP A 137 -9.36 -18.97 10.99
N LEU A 138 -9.32 -17.68 10.65
CA LEU A 138 -10.04 -17.12 9.51
C LEU A 138 -9.63 -17.77 8.18
N ARG A 139 -8.32 -17.99 7.97
CA ARG A 139 -7.82 -18.69 6.78
C ARG A 139 -8.25 -20.14 6.72
N SER A 140 -8.28 -20.85 7.86
CA SER A 140 -8.75 -22.25 7.93
C SER A 140 -10.23 -22.40 7.59
N LYS A 141 -11.03 -21.35 7.82
CA LYS A 141 -12.45 -21.26 7.47
C LYS A 141 -12.68 -20.83 6.01
N GLY A 142 -11.61 -20.55 5.25
CA GLY A 142 -11.66 -20.22 3.83
C GLY A 142 -11.74 -18.73 3.52
N TYR A 143 -11.79 -17.83 4.51
CA TYR A 143 -11.84 -16.38 4.26
C TYR A 143 -10.55 -15.88 3.61
N LYS A 144 -10.69 -15.01 2.60
CA LYS A 144 -9.55 -14.41 1.89
C LYS A 144 -9.03 -13.21 2.68
N ILE A 145 -7.88 -13.38 3.31
CA ILE A 145 -7.21 -12.34 4.10
C ILE A 145 -5.82 -12.10 3.51
N ASP A 146 -5.56 -10.86 3.13
CA ASP A 146 -4.23 -10.41 2.73
C ASP A 146 -3.49 -9.80 3.91
N LEU A 147 -2.17 -9.76 3.84
CA LEU A 147 -1.32 -9.23 4.90
C LEU A 147 -0.51 -8.04 4.42
N LEU A 148 -0.41 -7.03 5.27
CA LEU A 148 0.47 -5.88 5.07
C LEU A 148 1.36 -5.73 6.29
N GLY A 149 2.68 -5.87 6.10
CA GLY A 149 3.67 -5.74 7.16
C GLY A 149 4.57 -4.52 7.00
N VAL A 150 5.10 -4.06 8.13
CA VAL A 150 6.12 -3.01 8.16
C VAL A 150 7.47 -3.64 8.49
N ILE A 151 8.46 -3.39 7.63
CA ILE A 151 9.83 -3.84 7.84
C ILE A 151 10.58 -2.82 8.70
N THR A 152 11.13 -3.31 9.80
CA THR A 152 11.95 -2.57 10.74
C THR A 152 13.26 -3.32 10.98
N LYS A 153 14.21 -2.72 11.71
CA LYS A 153 15.42 -3.44 12.16
C LYS A 153 15.13 -4.72 12.94
N ARG A 154 13.95 -4.82 13.57
CA ARG A 154 13.62 -5.98 14.44
C ARG A 154 13.15 -7.20 13.65
N ASN A 155 12.63 -7.03 12.44
CA ASN A 155 12.10 -8.14 11.66
C ASN A 155 12.80 -8.37 10.31
N ILE A 156 13.64 -7.45 9.84
CA ILE A 156 14.26 -7.53 8.51
C ILE A 156 15.12 -8.80 8.31
N LEU A 157 15.81 -9.28 9.33
CA LEU A 157 16.64 -10.49 9.27
C LEU A 157 15.81 -11.79 9.36
N ARG A 158 14.50 -11.68 9.54
CA ARG A 158 13.57 -12.81 9.74
C ARG A 158 12.44 -12.83 8.71
N LEU A 159 12.63 -12.21 7.55
CA LEU A 159 11.61 -12.17 6.48
C LEU A 159 11.27 -13.55 5.94
N SER A 160 12.19 -14.51 6.01
CA SER A 160 11.94 -15.92 5.67
C SER A 160 10.86 -16.56 6.55
N GLU A 161 10.77 -16.21 7.83
CA GLU A 161 9.72 -16.71 8.72
C GLU A 161 8.34 -16.16 8.30
N TYR A 162 8.31 -14.89 7.93
CA TYR A 162 7.09 -14.26 7.43
C TYR A 162 6.67 -14.87 6.08
N TYR A 163 7.63 -15.06 5.17
CA TYR A 163 7.41 -15.75 3.90
C TYR A 163 6.79 -17.14 4.10
N ASN A 164 7.40 -17.96 4.97
CA ASN A 164 6.91 -19.30 5.27
C ASN A 164 5.51 -19.30 5.90
N PHE A 165 5.19 -18.31 6.72
CA PHE A 165 3.85 -18.13 7.26
C PHE A 165 2.83 -17.86 6.14
N CYS A 166 3.11 -16.90 5.26
CA CYS A 166 2.23 -16.58 4.14
C CYS A 166 2.04 -17.76 3.19
N LYS A 167 3.12 -18.47 2.87
CA LYS A 167 3.09 -19.69 2.07
C LYS A 167 2.19 -20.76 2.70
N LYS A 168 2.36 -21.02 4.01
CA LYS A 168 1.60 -22.04 4.72
C LYS A 168 0.09 -21.76 4.75
N TYR A 169 -0.31 -20.50 4.88
CA TYR A 169 -1.69 -20.11 5.03
C TYR A 169 -2.31 -19.48 3.78
N GLY A 170 -1.54 -19.38 2.67
CA GLY A 170 -2.01 -18.87 1.38
C GLY A 170 -2.37 -17.39 1.40
N CYS A 171 -1.67 -16.57 2.15
CA CYS A 171 -1.91 -15.13 2.24
C CYS A 171 -1.06 -14.37 1.22
N HIS A 172 -1.65 -13.43 0.47
CA HIS A 172 -0.86 -12.41 -0.21
C HIS A 172 -0.21 -11.50 0.83
N LEU A 173 1.01 -11.05 0.54
CA LEU A 173 1.77 -10.21 1.45
C LEU A 173 2.33 -8.99 0.74
N ARG A 174 2.15 -7.83 1.38
CA ARG A 174 2.87 -6.61 1.03
C ARG A 174 3.72 -6.17 2.21
N LEU A 175 5.02 -5.93 1.97
CA LEU A 175 5.97 -5.43 2.94
C LEU A 175 6.42 -4.01 2.60
N ASN A 176 6.21 -3.08 3.52
CA ASN A 176 6.66 -1.71 3.39
C ASN A 176 7.79 -1.41 4.37
N PRO A 177 8.92 -0.85 3.94
CA PRO A 177 9.90 -0.30 4.87
C PRO A 177 9.27 0.75 5.79
N VAL A 178 9.65 0.76 7.05
CA VAL A 178 9.18 1.77 8.01
C VAL A 178 9.49 3.17 7.51
N SER A 179 8.52 4.07 7.58
CA SER A 179 8.69 5.47 7.22
C SER A 179 9.30 6.27 8.37
N LYS A 180 10.21 7.20 8.07
CA LYS A 180 10.77 8.15 9.04
C LYS A 180 9.72 9.22 9.44
N SER A 181 8.61 8.77 10.02
CA SER A 181 7.49 9.62 10.43
C SER A 181 6.81 9.06 11.68
N GLY A 182 6.01 9.87 12.37
CA GLY A 182 5.30 9.46 13.58
C GLY A 182 6.22 8.88 14.63
N GLY A 183 5.86 7.75 15.20
CA GLY A 183 6.64 7.06 16.25
C GLY A 183 8.06 6.66 15.84
N ALA A 184 8.31 6.47 14.53
CA ALA A 184 9.65 6.15 14.03
C ALA A 184 10.49 7.39 13.63
N LYS A 185 9.95 8.62 13.78
CA LYS A 185 10.60 9.85 13.30
C LYS A 185 11.97 10.10 13.92
N ASN A 186 12.10 9.86 15.20
CA ASN A 186 13.30 10.14 15.99
C ASN A 186 13.97 8.87 16.54
N ASP A 187 13.50 7.69 16.16
CA ASP A 187 13.97 6.42 16.68
C ASP A 187 14.69 5.62 15.60
N ASN A 188 16.02 5.59 15.72
CA ASN A 188 16.87 4.83 14.82
C ASN A 188 16.79 3.30 15.06
N ASP A 189 16.11 2.84 16.11
CA ASP A 189 15.97 1.41 16.40
C ASP A 189 14.93 0.73 15.51
N TYR A 190 14.08 1.51 14.85
CA TYR A 190 13.13 0.97 13.85
C TYR A 190 13.63 1.14 12.42
N LEU A 191 14.35 2.22 12.13
CA LEU A 191 14.74 2.58 10.76
C LEU A 191 15.78 1.61 10.20
N ILE A 192 15.56 1.12 8.99
CA ILE A 192 16.50 0.30 8.23
C ILE A 192 17.22 1.14 7.18
N THR A 193 18.42 0.73 6.80
CA THR A 193 19.12 1.32 5.67
C THR A 193 18.68 0.69 4.35
N SER A 194 18.95 1.34 3.23
CA SER A 194 18.73 0.74 1.89
C SER A 194 19.59 -0.50 1.69
N GLU A 195 20.77 -0.52 2.29
CA GLU A 195 21.73 -1.61 2.27
C GLU A 195 21.17 -2.86 2.98
N ASP A 196 20.63 -2.70 4.21
CA ASP A 196 19.96 -3.77 4.96
C ASP A 196 18.79 -4.35 4.17
N TYR A 197 17.98 -3.46 3.58
CA TYR A 197 16.81 -3.88 2.81
C TYR A 197 17.20 -4.64 1.53
N VAL A 198 18.20 -4.17 0.82
CA VAL A 198 18.74 -4.85 -0.37
C VAL A 198 19.32 -6.22 -0.01
N ALA A 199 20.04 -6.31 1.12
CA ALA A 199 20.60 -7.58 1.59
C ALA A 199 19.49 -8.61 1.85
N ALA A 200 18.42 -8.21 2.57
CA ALA A 200 17.28 -9.08 2.84
C ALA A 200 16.54 -9.52 1.56
N ILE A 201 16.38 -8.62 0.59
CA ILE A 201 15.81 -8.95 -0.71
C ILE A 201 16.68 -9.98 -1.44
N LYS A 202 18.00 -9.75 -1.52
CA LYS A 202 18.93 -10.65 -2.20
C LYS A 202 18.99 -12.04 -1.60
N GLU A 203 18.83 -12.15 -0.28
CA GLU A 203 18.76 -13.43 0.43
C GLU A 203 17.46 -14.19 0.11
N LEU A 204 16.32 -13.52 0.17
CA LEU A 204 15.02 -14.16 -0.01
C LEU A 204 14.64 -14.39 -1.48
N PHE A 205 15.11 -13.57 -2.40
CA PHE A 205 14.71 -13.60 -3.81
C PHE A 205 14.98 -14.96 -4.50
N PRO A 206 16.17 -15.59 -4.38
CA PRO A 206 16.42 -16.91 -4.95
C PRO A 206 15.49 -18.00 -4.42
N VAL A 207 15.23 -17.99 -3.11
CA VAL A 207 14.32 -18.93 -2.43
C VAL A 207 12.92 -18.80 -3.00
N TRP A 208 12.43 -17.56 -3.12
CA TRP A 208 11.12 -17.26 -3.67
C TRP A 208 11.00 -17.62 -5.16
N MET A 209 12.04 -17.36 -5.97
CA MET A 209 12.04 -17.68 -7.41
C MET A 209 12.02 -19.19 -7.71
N GLN A 210 12.62 -19.99 -6.85
CA GLN A 210 12.69 -21.45 -7.00
C GLN A 210 11.54 -22.21 -6.32
N ASP A 211 10.68 -21.52 -5.57
CA ASP A 211 9.60 -22.15 -4.82
C ASP A 211 8.40 -22.49 -5.71
N GLU A 212 8.23 -23.75 -6.04
CA GLU A 212 7.14 -24.27 -6.89
C GLU A 212 5.74 -24.19 -6.22
N THR A 213 5.68 -23.87 -4.93
CA THR A 213 4.43 -23.77 -4.17
C THR A 213 4.02 -22.33 -3.85
N ALA A 214 4.82 -21.34 -4.28
CA ALA A 214 4.60 -19.92 -4.01
C ALA A 214 3.61 -19.29 -4.99
N ASP A 215 2.35 -19.73 -4.96
CA ASP A 215 1.26 -19.17 -5.77
C ASP A 215 0.54 -18.03 -5.02
N PHE A 216 1.31 -17.00 -4.65
CA PHE A 216 0.77 -15.80 -3.99
C PHE A 216 1.64 -14.56 -4.27
N ILE A 217 1.02 -13.40 -4.20
CA ILE A 217 1.74 -12.12 -4.34
C ILE A 217 2.60 -11.91 -3.10
N PHE A 218 3.89 -11.70 -3.32
CA PHE A 218 4.85 -11.33 -2.28
C PHE A 218 5.57 -10.04 -2.68
N ASP A 219 4.96 -8.89 -2.35
CA ASP A 219 5.59 -7.59 -2.57
C ASP A 219 6.58 -7.25 -1.43
N PRO A 220 7.73 -6.69 -1.77
CA PRO A 220 8.08 -6.04 -3.05
C PRO A 220 8.68 -6.96 -4.13
N LEU A 221 8.91 -8.25 -3.86
CA LEU A 221 9.56 -9.14 -4.83
C LEU A 221 8.77 -9.24 -6.14
N SER A 222 7.44 -9.42 -6.06
CA SER A 222 6.55 -9.49 -7.24
C SER A 222 6.65 -8.22 -8.09
N SER A 223 6.55 -7.04 -7.47
CA SER A 223 6.60 -5.76 -8.17
C SER A 223 7.98 -5.46 -8.77
N PHE A 224 9.06 -5.75 -8.05
CA PHE A 224 10.41 -5.58 -8.59
C PHE A 224 10.68 -6.52 -9.76
N THR A 225 10.23 -7.77 -9.67
CA THR A 225 10.35 -8.74 -10.75
C THR A 225 9.57 -8.30 -11.99
N TYR A 226 8.33 -7.84 -11.80
CA TYR A 226 7.51 -7.26 -12.87
C TYR A 226 8.24 -6.12 -13.58
N MET A 227 8.78 -5.16 -12.83
CA MET A 227 9.49 -4.02 -13.41
C MET A 227 10.80 -4.44 -14.10
N ALA A 228 11.58 -5.33 -13.47
CA ALA A 228 12.88 -5.73 -13.99
C ALA A 228 12.79 -6.59 -15.27
N LEU A 229 11.88 -7.57 -15.31
CA LEU A 229 11.81 -8.54 -16.40
C LEU A 229 10.91 -8.09 -17.55
N LEU A 230 9.85 -7.35 -17.27
CA LEU A 230 8.95 -6.86 -18.32
C LEU A 230 9.34 -5.47 -18.84
N ASP A 231 10.32 -4.81 -18.19
CA ASP A 231 10.72 -3.43 -18.46
C ASP A 231 9.52 -2.45 -18.46
N ARG A 232 8.58 -2.70 -17.55
CA ARG A 232 7.33 -1.95 -17.40
C ARG A 232 7.24 -1.35 -16.02
N HIS A 233 6.65 -0.19 -15.99
CA HIS A 233 6.33 0.50 -14.75
C HIS A 233 5.23 -0.25 -13.98
N ALA A 234 5.45 -0.56 -12.70
CA ALA A 234 4.44 -1.13 -11.84
C ALA A 234 3.53 -0.02 -11.26
N PRO A 235 2.21 -0.21 -11.27
CA PRO A 235 1.25 0.81 -10.83
C PRO A 235 1.16 0.92 -9.29
N ILE A 236 2.30 0.96 -8.61
CA ILE A 236 2.39 1.15 -7.16
C ILE A 236 2.77 2.58 -6.82
N CYS A 237 2.16 3.17 -5.79
CA CYS A 237 2.31 4.59 -5.49
C CYS A 237 3.76 5.01 -5.23
N GLU A 238 4.60 4.09 -4.75
CA GLU A 238 6.00 4.34 -4.42
C GLU A 238 6.89 4.65 -5.62
N TYR A 239 6.52 4.12 -6.79
CA TYR A 239 7.29 4.26 -8.03
C TYR A 239 6.52 4.92 -9.16
N CYS A 240 5.23 5.21 -9.00
CA CYS A 240 4.44 5.72 -10.12
C CYS A 240 3.89 7.09 -9.95
N GLY A 241 4.26 7.86 -9.14
CA GLY A 241 3.63 9.14 -9.07
C GLY A 241 2.11 9.05 -8.89
N CYS A 242 1.70 9.17 -7.67
CA CYS A 242 0.30 9.23 -7.26
C CYS A 242 -0.43 10.51 -7.73
N LEU A 243 0.26 11.44 -8.39
CA LEU A 243 -0.30 12.69 -8.91
C LEU A 243 -0.84 12.50 -10.33
N PRO A 244 -2.03 12.91 -10.66
CA PRO A 244 -3.18 13.38 -9.87
C PRO A 244 -4.24 12.28 -9.64
N LYS A 245 -3.86 11.10 -9.19
CA LYS A 245 -4.70 9.90 -9.14
C LYS A 245 -4.94 9.36 -7.73
N TRP A 246 -4.55 10.11 -6.70
CA TRP A 246 -4.58 9.63 -5.34
C TRP A 246 -5.02 10.72 -4.37
N LEU A 247 -5.99 10.41 -3.52
CA LEU A 247 -6.46 11.28 -2.44
C LEU A 247 -6.58 10.49 -1.13
N SER A 248 -6.42 11.18 -0.01
CA SER A 248 -6.82 10.71 1.31
C SER A 248 -7.88 11.63 1.87
N ILE A 249 -8.98 11.06 2.37
CA ILE A 249 -10.11 11.81 2.92
C ILE A 249 -10.31 11.41 4.38
N SER A 250 -10.25 12.39 5.28
CA SER A 250 -10.41 12.20 6.72
C SER A 250 -11.88 12.19 7.13
N CYS A 251 -12.14 11.82 8.40
CA CYS A 251 -13.49 11.69 8.95
C CYS A 251 -14.29 12.99 8.96
N ASP A 252 -13.63 14.14 8.93
CA ASP A 252 -14.26 15.47 8.85
C ASP A 252 -14.44 16.00 7.41
N GLY A 253 -14.10 15.17 6.42
CA GLY A 253 -14.14 15.54 5.00
C GLY A 253 -12.90 16.28 4.49
N SER A 254 -11.88 16.50 5.31
CA SER A 254 -10.61 17.09 4.88
C SER A 254 -9.90 16.21 3.87
N ILE A 255 -9.41 16.79 2.77
CA ILE A 255 -8.78 16.10 1.65
C ILE A 255 -7.27 16.36 1.67
N TYR A 256 -6.49 15.31 1.50
CA TYR A 256 -5.02 15.34 1.43
C TYR A 256 -4.51 14.55 0.23
N GLN A 257 -3.34 14.93 -0.29
CA GLN A 257 -2.69 14.22 -1.40
C GLN A 257 -2.11 12.85 -0.97
N CYS A 258 -1.74 12.68 0.27
CA CYS A 258 -1.11 11.46 0.80
C CYS A 258 -1.69 11.10 2.17
N SER A 259 -1.73 9.79 2.46
CA SER A 259 -2.24 9.28 3.74
C SER A 259 -1.19 9.12 4.83
N LEU A 260 0.10 9.12 4.48
CA LEU A 260 1.20 8.82 5.42
C LEU A 260 1.54 9.96 6.36
N SER A 261 1.12 11.16 6.05
CA SER A 261 1.28 12.32 6.91
C SER A 261 0.25 13.35 6.51
N TYR A 262 -0.07 14.26 7.42
CA TYR A 262 -0.93 15.41 7.15
C TYR A 262 -0.16 16.73 7.28
N PRO A 263 1.01 16.89 6.65
CA PRO A 263 1.60 18.21 6.62
C PRO A 263 0.66 19.16 5.88
N GLU A 264 0.69 20.41 6.25
CA GLU A 264 -0.16 21.46 5.66
C GLU A 264 -0.03 21.49 4.13
N GLU A 265 1.16 21.17 3.63
CA GLU A 265 1.46 21.13 2.19
C GLU A 265 0.66 20.06 1.41
N TYR A 266 0.15 19.04 2.09
CA TYR A 266 -0.70 18.03 1.46
C TYR A 266 -2.19 18.30 1.55
N TYR A 267 -2.61 19.32 2.32
CA TYR A 267 -4.01 19.69 2.45
C TYR A 267 -4.55 20.30 1.16
N LEU A 268 -5.67 19.78 0.70
CA LEU A 268 -6.30 20.15 -0.57
C LEU A 268 -7.75 20.67 -0.39
N GLY A 269 -8.11 21.17 0.77
CA GLY A 269 -9.46 21.63 1.08
C GLY A 269 -10.34 20.56 1.74
N ASN A 270 -11.63 20.83 1.85
CA ASN A 270 -12.61 19.92 2.40
C ASN A 270 -13.60 19.47 1.32
N ILE A 271 -14.14 18.27 1.45
CA ILE A 271 -15.11 17.72 0.48
C ILE A 271 -16.30 18.67 0.22
N LYS A 272 -16.70 19.45 1.23
CA LYS A 272 -17.79 20.41 1.16
C LYS A 272 -17.48 21.64 0.29
N ASP A 273 -16.19 21.92 0.09
CA ASP A 273 -15.76 23.08 -0.71
C ASP A 273 -15.92 22.85 -2.22
N TYR A 274 -16.13 21.60 -2.63
CA TYR A 274 -16.09 21.19 -4.03
C TYR A 274 -17.43 20.62 -4.50
N THR A 275 -17.88 21.01 -5.68
CA THR A 275 -18.99 20.34 -6.37
C THR A 275 -18.54 19.10 -7.13
N ASP A 276 -17.29 19.08 -7.57
CA ASP A 276 -16.59 17.97 -8.22
C ASP A 276 -15.26 17.75 -7.48
N ILE A 277 -15.03 16.53 -6.99
CA ILE A 277 -13.84 16.23 -6.19
C ILE A 277 -12.53 16.40 -6.98
N SER A 278 -12.58 16.33 -8.31
CA SER A 278 -11.41 16.61 -9.14
C SER A 278 -10.87 18.03 -9.01
N GLN A 279 -11.71 18.98 -8.55
CA GLN A 279 -11.31 20.36 -8.26
C GLN A 279 -10.30 20.45 -7.11
N ALA A 280 -10.19 19.45 -6.24
CA ALA A 280 -9.15 19.37 -5.23
C ALA A 280 -7.74 19.43 -5.84
N PHE A 281 -7.58 18.95 -7.08
CA PHE A 281 -6.32 19.05 -7.81
C PHE A 281 -6.03 20.45 -8.38
N ASP A 282 -6.96 21.40 -8.26
CA ASP A 282 -6.74 22.81 -8.58
C ASP A 282 -6.25 23.63 -7.36
N HIS A 283 -6.18 23.01 -6.18
CA HIS A 283 -5.69 23.65 -4.96
C HIS A 283 -4.21 24.11 -5.11
N ASN A 284 -3.84 25.24 -4.50
CA ASN A 284 -2.49 25.77 -4.60
C ASN A 284 -1.42 24.79 -4.09
N ASN A 285 -1.68 24.11 -2.99
CA ASN A 285 -0.76 23.10 -2.44
C ASN A 285 -0.52 21.96 -3.44
N PHE A 286 -1.54 21.53 -4.17
CA PHE A 286 -1.36 20.52 -5.21
C PHE A 286 -0.48 21.03 -6.35
N ARG A 287 -0.65 22.28 -6.77
CA ARG A 287 0.18 22.89 -7.83
C ARG A 287 1.65 22.97 -7.42
N GLU A 288 1.96 23.33 -6.17
CA GLU A 288 3.33 23.35 -5.67
C GLU A 288 3.92 21.94 -5.55
N LEU A 289 3.15 20.96 -5.07
CA LEU A 289 3.55 19.54 -5.08
C LEU A 289 3.86 19.05 -6.49
N LEU A 290 2.98 19.35 -7.43
CA LEU A 290 3.15 18.96 -8.83
C LEU A 290 4.39 19.60 -9.44
N LYS A 291 4.63 20.88 -9.19
CA LYS A 291 5.80 21.61 -9.67
C LYS A 291 7.11 21.00 -9.16
N GLY A 292 7.23 20.73 -7.85
CA GLY A 292 8.40 20.06 -7.29
C GLY A 292 8.61 18.65 -7.82
N ALA A 293 7.51 17.87 -7.94
CA ALA A 293 7.57 16.54 -8.52
C ALA A 293 8.00 16.54 -10.00
N ILE A 294 7.55 17.52 -10.79
CA ILE A 294 7.97 17.69 -12.18
C ILE A 294 9.48 18.02 -12.25
N GLN A 295 9.98 18.93 -11.44
CA GLN A 295 11.42 19.25 -11.38
C GLN A 295 12.26 18.00 -11.06
N ARG A 296 11.85 17.21 -10.05
CA ARG A 296 12.50 15.94 -9.73
C ARG A 296 12.49 14.96 -10.90
N ARG A 297 11.36 14.82 -11.58
CA ARG A 297 11.22 13.93 -12.73
C ARG A 297 12.11 14.33 -13.89
N PHE A 298 12.23 15.62 -14.18
CA PHE A 298 13.18 16.11 -15.19
C PHE A 298 14.61 15.74 -14.83
N HIS A 299 15.04 16.04 -13.60
CA HIS A 299 16.37 15.67 -13.14
C HIS A 299 16.63 14.15 -13.24
N CYS A 300 15.69 13.33 -12.80
CA CYS A 300 15.81 11.86 -12.88
C CYS A 300 15.85 11.38 -14.34
N LYS A 301 15.07 11.98 -15.23
CA LYS A 301 15.04 11.60 -16.66
C LYS A 301 16.37 11.83 -17.35
N GLU A 302 17.08 12.89 -16.98
CA GLU A 302 18.38 13.24 -17.57
C GLU A 302 19.54 12.46 -16.97
N SER A 303 19.41 11.91 -15.75
CA SER A 303 20.52 11.35 -14.98
C SER A 303 20.35 9.89 -14.52
N CYS A 304 19.28 9.20 -14.93
CA CYS A 304 18.99 7.87 -14.42
C CYS A 304 18.43 6.91 -15.47
N ASP A 305 19.14 5.81 -15.72
CA ASP A 305 18.76 4.77 -16.68
C ASP A 305 17.44 4.05 -16.29
N TYR A 306 17.06 4.10 -15.02
CA TYR A 306 15.84 3.46 -14.50
C TYR A 306 14.63 4.39 -14.43
N TYR A 307 14.71 5.59 -15.03
CA TYR A 307 13.62 6.56 -14.95
C TYR A 307 12.30 6.01 -15.53
N SER A 308 12.35 5.28 -16.63
CA SER A 308 11.18 4.66 -17.27
C SER A 308 10.36 3.79 -16.30
N LEU A 309 11.03 3.11 -15.38
CA LEU A 309 10.43 2.22 -14.39
C LEU A 309 10.01 2.95 -13.11
N CYS A 310 10.84 3.87 -12.61
CA CYS A 310 10.67 4.51 -11.30
C CYS A 310 9.89 5.83 -11.36
N GLN A 311 10.01 6.58 -12.47
CA GLN A 311 9.37 7.89 -12.71
C GLN A 311 9.63 8.95 -11.61
N GLY A 312 10.79 8.88 -10.95
CA GLY A 312 11.20 9.83 -9.91
C GLY A 312 10.77 9.46 -8.48
N GLY A 313 10.10 8.34 -8.27
CA GLY A 313 9.80 7.78 -6.95
C GLY A 313 8.74 8.54 -6.14
N CYS A 314 8.74 8.29 -4.82
CA CYS A 314 7.72 8.75 -3.89
C CYS A 314 7.86 10.23 -3.52
N ASN A 315 6.78 11.01 -3.62
CA ASN A 315 6.75 12.42 -3.22
C ASN A 315 6.93 12.58 -1.71
N ASN A 316 6.23 11.74 -0.92
CA ASN A 316 6.29 11.80 0.54
C ASN A 316 7.71 11.55 1.05
N GLU A 317 8.41 10.56 0.51
CA GLU A 317 9.80 10.29 0.91
C GLU A 317 10.74 11.44 0.54
N SER A 318 10.56 12.06 -0.61
CA SER A 318 11.35 13.23 -1.00
C SER A 318 11.13 14.42 -0.05
N ILE A 319 9.89 14.66 0.38
CA ILE A 319 9.57 15.68 1.39
C ILE A 319 10.19 15.34 2.75
N LEU A 320 10.06 14.10 3.21
CA LEU A 320 10.66 13.67 4.47
C LEU A 320 12.21 13.77 4.47
N ASN A 321 12.82 13.73 3.29
CA ASN A 321 14.25 13.99 3.09
C ASN A 321 14.57 15.48 2.92
N GLY A 322 13.60 16.36 3.05
CA GLY A 322 13.76 17.81 3.07
C GLY A 322 13.73 18.50 1.71
N ASP A 323 13.57 17.80 0.59
CA ASP A 323 13.56 18.41 -0.73
C ASP A 323 12.74 17.61 -1.76
N LEU A 324 11.55 18.12 -2.07
CA LEU A 324 10.65 17.50 -3.04
C LEU A 324 11.23 17.42 -4.46
N THR A 325 12.20 18.27 -4.79
CA THR A 325 12.82 18.32 -6.11
C THR A 325 13.92 17.27 -6.30
N LYS A 326 14.34 16.60 -5.21
CA LYS A 326 15.38 15.56 -5.23
C LYS A 326 14.79 14.15 -5.17
N PRO A 327 15.50 13.16 -5.74
CA PRO A 327 15.09 11.76 -5.65
C PRO A 327 14.87 11.29 -4.21
N ALA A 328 13.91 10.40 -4.02
CA ALA A 328 13.68 9.69 -2.77
C ALA A 328 14.93 8.88 -2.37
N GLY A 329 15.50 9.15 -1.18
CA GLY A 329 16.82 8.63 -0.81
C GLY A 329 16.87 7.11 -0.71
N PHE A 330 16.09 6.53 0.22
CA PHE A 330 16.07 5.09 0.50
C PHE A 330 15.58 4.29 -0.71
N LYS A 331 14.39 4.60 -1.23
CA LYS A 331 13.77 3.86 -2.34
C LYS A 331 14.57 3.99 -3.63
N CYS A 332 15.15 5.17 -3.90
CA CYS A 332 16.00 5.38 -5.07
C CYS A 332 17.26 4.50 -5.03
N LYS A 333 17.94 4.44 -3.89
CA LYS A 333 19.13 3.59 -3.70
C LYS A 333 18.78 2.12 -3.84
N THR A 334 17.72 1.67 -3.16
CA THR A 334 17.21 0.28 -3.23
C THR A 334 16.94 -0.11 -4.68
N PHE A 335 16.19 0.70 -5.40
CA PHE A 335 15.75 0.41 -6.77
C PHE A 335 16.94 0.22 -7.73
N ARG A 336 17.95 1.12 -7.63
CA ARG A 336 19.15 1.08 -8.48
C ARG A 336 20.02 -0.17 -8.26
N ILE A 337 19.86 -0.86 -7.15
CA ILE A 337 20.61 -2.10 -6.86
C ILE A 337 19.74 -3.33 -7.13
N VAL A 338 18.47 -3.31 -6.76
CA VAL A 338 17.59 -4.48 -6.87
C VAL A 338 17.22 -4.78 -8.33
N ILE A 339 16.95 -3.76 -9.15
CA ILE A 339 16.56 -4.01 -10.54
C ILE A 339 17.66 -4.70 -11.34
N PRO A 340 18.93 -4.21 -11.38
CA PRO A 340 20.00 -4.94 -12.09
C PRO A 340 20.28 -6.32 -11.49
N PHE A 341 20.20 -6.47 -10.15
CA PHE A 341 20.35 -7.77 -9.51
C PHE A 341 19.31 -8.80 -10.03
N ILE A 342 18.04 -8.40 -10.14
CA ILE A 342 16.98 -9.30 -10.64
C ILE A 342 17.23 -9.67 -12.11
N LYS A 343 17.64 -8.72 -12.96
CA LYS A 343 17.97 -8.97 -14.36
C LYS A 343 19.12 -9.97 -14.48
N GLU A 344 20.21 -9.76 -13.75
CA GLU A 344 21.37 -10.66 -13.71
C GLU A 344 20.99 -12.06 -13.18
N TYR A 345 20.21 -12.12 -12.11
CA TYR A 345 19.72 -13.39 -11.57
C TYR A 345 18.90 -14.15 -12.62
N TRP A 346 17.99 -13.49 -13.32
CA TRP A 346 17.20 -14.10 -14.39
C TRP A 346 18.07 -14.62 -15.52
N GLU A 347 19.03 -13.84 -16.02
CA GLU A 347 19.93 -14.25 -17.10
C GLU A 347 20.68 -15.55 -16.76
N ASN A 348 21.09 -15.70 -15.51
CA ASN A 348 21.88 -16.85 -15.06
C ASN A 348 21.05 -18.06 -14.60
N HIS A 349 19.78 -17.87 -14.15
CA HIS A 349 19.00 -18.89 -13.45
C HIS A 349 17.57 -19.09 -14.00
N GLN A 350 17.23 -18.52 -15.17
CA GLN A 350 15.87 -18.61 -15.71
C GLN A 350 15.35 -20.06 -15.85
N GLY A 351 16.23 -21.02 -16.15
CA GLY A 351 15.90 -22.45 -16.23
C GLY A 351 15.58 -23.12 -14.89
N GLU A 352 15.90 -22.46 -13.78
CA GLU A 352 15.69 -22.93 -12.39
C GLU A 352 14.45 -22.31 -11.75
N VAL A 353 13.84 -21.32 -12.39
CA VAL A 353 12.63 -20.66 -11.87
C VAL A 353 11.46 -21.64 -11.85
N ARG A 354 10.81 -21.76 -10.69
CA ARG A 354 9.68 -22.66 -10.45
C ARG A 354 8.46 -21.94 -9.89
N ASN A 355 8.60 -20.70 -9.45
CA ASN A 355 7.55 -19.93 -8.82
C ASN A 355 6.35 -19.73 -9.76
N PRO A 356 5.17 -20.29 -9.45
CA PRO A 356 4.02 -20.25 -10.35
C PRO A 356 3.47 -18.84 -10.54
N HIS A 357 3.51 -17.99 -9.50
CA HIS A 357 3.09 -16.59 -9.60
C HIS A 357 3.97 -15.81 -10.60
N VAL A 358 5.30 -16.00 -10.56
CA VAL A 358 6.22 -15.36 -11.52
C VAL A 358 5.99 -15.87 -12.93
N LEU A 359 5.89 -17.18 -13.12
CA LEU A 359 5.67 -17.79 -14.43
C LEU A 359 4.36 -17.33 -15.08
N GLU A 360 3.28 -17.27 -14.30
CA GLU A 360 1.98 -16.77 -14.80
C GLU A 360 2.05 -15.26 -15.11
N MET A 361 2.73 -14.48 -14.28
CA MET A 361 2.95 -13.05 -14.54
C MET A 361 3.70 -12.83 -15.86
N LEU A 362 4.78 -13.57 -16.10
CA LEU A 362 5.55 -13.47 -17.34
C LEU A 362 4.76 -13.93 -18.56
N LYS A 363 3.98 -15.00 -18.44
CA LYS A 363 3.07 -15.48 -19.50
C LYS A 363 2.01 -14.45 -19.84
N ARG A 364 1.39 -13.85 -18.82
CA ARG A 364 0.28 -12.90 -18.99
C ARG A 364 0.71 -11.55 -19.55
N PHE A 365 1.87 -11.05 -19.16
CA PHE A 365 2.32 -9.69 -19.45
C PHE A 365 3.58 -9.59 -20.32
N GLY A 366 4.20 -10.70 -20.66
CA GLY A 366 5.48 -10.75 -21.40
C GLY A 366 5.37 -10.59 -22.92
N ASP A 367 4.21 -10.24 -23.48
CA ASP A 367 3.97 -10.02 -24.92
C ASP A 367 4.49 -11.18 -25.80
N GLY A 368 4.32 -12.44 -25.34
CA GLY A 368 4.83 -13.64 -26.03
C GLY A 368 6.32 -13.92 -25.82
N LYS A 369 7.08 -13.00 -25.25
CA LYS A 369 8.54 -13.16 -25.03
C LYS A 369 8.91 -14.35 -24.13
N TYR A 370 7.96 -14.81 -23.30
CA TYR A 370 8.16 -15.86 -22.29
C TYR A 370 7.23 -17.08 -22.48
N ASN A 371 6.50 -17.17 -23.61
CA ASN A 371 5.51 -18.24 -23.83
C ASN A 371 6.12 -19.63 -24.12
N ASP A 372 7.39 -19.71 -24.46
CA ASP A 372 8.08 -20.92 -24.89
C ASP A 372 9.12 -21.44 -23.87
N LYS A 373 8.99 -21.12 -22.58
CA LYS A 373 9.96 -21.55 -21.57
C LYS A 373 9.31 -22.17 -20.35
#